data_860424235c92ffadd91fba466b2a29e1
#
_entry.id   860424235c92ffadd91fba466b2a29e1
#
_cell.length_a   1.000
_cell.length_b   1.000
_cell.length_c   1.000
_cell.angle_alpha   90.00
_cell.angle_beta   90.00
_cell.angle_gamma   90.00
#
_symmetry.space_group_name_H-M   'P 1'
#
loop_
_entity.id
_entity.type
_entity.pdbx_description
1 polymer ?
#
loop_
_entity_poly.entity_id
_entity_poly.type
_entity_poly.pdbx_seq_one_letter_code
_entity_poly.pdbx_strand_id
1 'polypeptide(L)'
;MKKIQMITPIVEMDGDEMTRILWKMIKDELILPFVDLKTEYYDLGLVNRDNTGDQVTIDSANAAKKYGVAVKCATITPNAKRMTEYKLHQMWKSPNGTIRSMMDGTVFRTPITIPSIHPAVKFWKKPITIARHAYGDVYKSIDIKVDEPGVAKLIFEGESGKREEQVVHTFKGPGVLQGMHNTDASIRSFAHACFKYALDLKQSIWFATKDTISKKYDGRFREIFEEVFEEYKDRFAAAGIEYFYTLIDDAVARVMRSEGGFIWACKNYDGDVMSDMVSTAFGSLAMMTSVLVSPDGKYEYEAAHGTVTRHYYKYLAGEETSTNPIATIFAWSGAFRKRGEMDSIPELMNYADQLEAACFDTLNEGIVTKDLANLMEGVTPVVKNSADFIAAIRSRLEKRLS
;
A
#
# COMPACT_ATOMS: atom_id res chain seq x y z
N MET A 1 -14.59 -16.14 26.40
CA MET A 1 -15.43 -15.22 25.57
C MET A 1 -15.98 -15.99 24.37
N LYS A 2 -17.21 -15.75 23.92
CA LYS A 2 -17.74 -16.35 22.68
C LYS A 2 -17.07 -15.67 21.49
N LYS A 3 -16.58 -16.45 20.53
CA LYS A 3 -15.94 -15.88 19.33
C LYS A 3 -16.94 -15.10 18.48
N ILE A 4 -16.50 -14.00 17.91
CA ILE A 4 -17.26 -13.19 16.98
C ILE A 4 -17.44 -14.00 15.69
N GLN A 5 -18.69 -14.13 15.23
CA GLN A 5 -19.03 -14.92 14.05
C GLN A 5 -18.93 -14.05 12.79
N MET A 6 -18.20 -14.51 11.79
CA MET A 6 -18.18 -13.90 10.47
C MET A 6 -19.23 -14.51 9.55
N ILE A 7 -19.80 -13.73 8.64
CA ILE A 7 -20.77 -14.16 7.62
C ILE A 7 -20.04 -14.44 6.32
N THR A 8 -19.49 -13.42 5.70
CA THR A 8 -18.75 -13.50 4.44
C THR A 8 -17.26 -13.65 4.72
N PRO A 9 -16.52 -14.49 3.97
CA PRO A 9 -15.09 -14.62 4.16
C PRO A 9 -14.32 -13.35 3.75
N ILE A 10 -13.16 -13.16 4.38
CA ILE A 10 -12.10 -12.27 3.89
C ILE A 10 -11.19 -13.09 2.98
N VAL A 11 -10.76 -12.53 1.86
CA VAL A 11 -9.72 -13.16 1.03
C VAL A 11 -8.38 -12.99 1.71
N GLU A 12 -7.81 -14.09 2.16
CA GLU A 12 -6.51 -14.13 2.82
C GLU A 12 -5.44 -14.49 1.81
N MET A 13 -4.51 -13.57 1.57
CA MET A 13 -3.37 -13.74 0.67
C MET A 13 -2.10 -13.84 1.51
N ASP A 14 -1.65 -15.06 1.78
CA ASP A 14 -0.41 -15.31 2.53
C ASP A 14 0.82 -14.97 1.69
N GLY A 15 1.99 -14.80 2.32
CA GLY A 15 3.18 -14.30 1.65
C GLY A 15 4.45 -15.05 1.95
N ASP A 16 5.56 -14.32 2.10
CA ASP A 16 6.90 -14.87 2.17
C ASP A 16 7.68 -14.47 3.44
N GLU A 17 8.71 -15.22 3.73
CA GLU A 17 9.80 -14.92 4.66
C GLU A 17 9.33 -14.53 6.08
N MET A 18 9.94 -13.52 6.70
CA MET A 18 9.63 -13.12 8.08
C MET A 18 8.19 -12.62 8.24
N THR A 19 7.63 -11.99 7.23
CA THR A 19 6.24 -11.52 7.29
C THR A 19 5.23 -12.66 7.33
N ARG A 20 5.50 -13.80 6.69
CA ARG A 20 4.69 -15.02 6.82
C ARG A 20 4.75 -15.61 8.24
N ILE A 21 5.91 -15.54 8.88
CA ILE A 21 6.04 -15.96 10.29
C ILE A 21 5.21 -15.07 11.21
N LEU A 22 5.31 -13.74 11.04
CA LEU A 22 4.49 -12.79 11.79
C LEU A 22 3.00 -12.95 11.52
N TRP A 23 2.63 -13.21 10.27
CA TRP A 23 1.25 -13.45 9.85
C TRP A 23 0.61 -14.58 10.65
N LYS A 24 1.33 -15.70 10.75
CA LYS A 24 0.88 -16.83 11.56
C LYS A 24 0.78 -16.47 13.05
N MET A 25 1.78 -15.81 13.63
CA MET A 25 1.74 -15.38 15.03
C MET A 25 0.56 -14.45 15.33
N ILE A 26 0.30 -13.47 14.45
CA ILE A 26 -0.85 -12.55 14.58
C ILE A 26 -2.17 -13.33 14.54
N LYS A 27 -2.33 -14.26 13.62
CA LYS A 27 -3.53 -15.09 13.54
C LYS A 27 -3.74 -15.91 14.81
N ASP A 28 -2.70 -16.63 15.24
CA ASP A 28 -2.78 -17.53 16.39
C ASP A 28 -3.04 -16.78 17.71
N GLU A 29 -2.38 -15.63 17.91
CA GLU A 29 -2.39 -14.92 19.19
C GLU A 29 -3.46 -13.82 19.27
N LEU A 30 -3.72 -13.11 18.18
CA LEU A 30 -4.58 -11.94 18.21
C LEU A 30 -5.93 -12.16 17.54
N ILE A 31 -6.09 -13.08 16.60
CA ILE A 31 -7.32 -13.21 15.80
C ILE A 31 -8.13 -14.44 16.21
N LEU A 32 -7.56 -15.63 16.08
CA LEU A 32 -8.27 -16.90 16.27
C LEU A 32 -8.85 -17.09 17.67
N PRO A 33 -8.28 -16.53 18.76
CA PRO A 33 -8.93 -16.59 20.07
C PRO A 33 -10.25 -15.83 20.17
N PHE A 34 -10.43 -14.77 19.37
CA PHE A 34 -11.54 -13.82 19.49
C PHE A 34 -12.56 -13.90 18.34
N VAL A 35 -12.11 -14.27 17.15
CA VAL A 35 -12.92 -14.30 15.93
C VAL A 35 -13.00 -15.73 15.40
N ASP A 36 -14.22 -16.16 15.03
CA ASP A 36 -14.41 -17.37 14.22
C ASP A 36 -14.13 -17.01 12.76
N LEU A 37 -12.82 -17.00 12.46
CA LEU A 37 -12.27 -16.47 11.22
C LEU A 37 -12.70 -17.31 10.02
N LYS A 38 -13.36 -16.68 9.06
CA LYS A 38 -13.65 -17.25 7.75
C LYS A 38 -12.78 -16.59 6.70
N THR A 39 -11.95 -17.38 6.02
CA THR A 39 -11.12 -16.91 4.92
C THR A 39 -11.28 -17.74 3.66
N GLU A 40 -11.13 -17.08 2.52
CA GLU A 40 -10.80 -17.70 1.24
C GLU A 40 -9.29 -17.55 1.09
N TYR A 41 -8.56 -18.65 1.34
CA TYR A 41 -7.11 -18.64 1.50
C TYR A 41 -6.36 -18.87 0.19
N TYR A 42 -5.36 -18.01 -0.08
CA TYR A 42 -4.43 -18.13 -1.21
C TYR A 42 -2.99 -17.98 -0.72
N ASP A 43 -2.17 -18.99 -0.99
CA ASP A 43 -0.73 -18.95 -0.71
C ASP A 43 -0.01 -18.23 -1.86
N LEU A 44 0.32 -16.95 -1.67
CA LEU A 44 1.12 -16.15 -2.61
C LEU A 44 2.63 -16.24 -2.34
N GLY A 45 3.08 -17.20 -1.52
CA GLY A 45 4.49 -17.49 -1.33
C GLY A 45 5.15 -17.84 -2.66
N LEU A 46 6.39 -17.38 -2.85
CA LEU A 46 7.11 -17.46 -4.13
C LEU A 46 7.18 -18.89 -4.70
N VAL A 47 7.37 -19.90 -3.84
CA VAL A 47 7.42 -21.30 -4.26
C VAL A 47 6.07 -21.78 -4.81
N ASN A 48 4.96 -21.45 -4.14
CA ASN A 48 3.64 -21.83 -4.62
C ASN A 48 3.24 -21.06 -5.90
N ARG A 49 3.63 -19.82 -6.00
CA ARG A 49 3.45 -19.04 -7.25
C ARG A 49 4.19 -19.65 -8.42
N ASP A 50 5.43 -20.10 -8.20
CA ASP A 50 6.22 -20.80 -9.21
C ASP A 50 5.58 -22.13 -9.63
N ASN A 51 5.11 -22.93 -8.66
CA ASN A 51 4.43 -24.20 -8.91
C ASN A 51 3.10 -24.05 -9.67
N THR A 52 2.40 -22.93 -9.48
CA THR A 52 1.10 -22.67 -10.13
C THR A 52 1.22 -21.83 -11.40
N GLY A 53 2.44 -21.51 -11.84
CA GLY A 53 2.64 -20.58 -12.96
C GLY A 53 2.07 -19.19 -12.70
N ASP A 54 2.12 -18.74 -11.44
CA ASP A 54 1.54 -17.49 -10.92
C ASP A 54 0.00 -17.37 -11.04
N GLN A 55 -0.70 -18.47 -11.39
CA GLN A 55 -2.15 -18.49 -11.50
C GLN A 55 -2.82 -18.15 -10.17
N VAL A 56 -2.24 -18.56 -9.04
CA VAL A 56 -2.74 -18.26 -7.69
C VAL A 56 -2.87 -16.75 -7.43
N THR A 57 -2.00 -15.92 -7.99
CA THR A 57 -2.09 -14.46 -7.90
C THR A 57 -3.33 -13.93 -8.63
N ILE A 58 -3.62 -14.45 -9.81
CA ILE A 58 -4.81 -14.09 -10.60
C ILE A 58 -6.08 -14.53 -9.87
N ASP A 59 -6.10 -15.75 -9.36
CA ASP A 59 -7.24 -16.31 -8.64
C ASP A 59 -7.55 -15.51 -7.37
N SER A 60 -6.52 -15.12 -6.63
CA SER A 60 -6.68 -14.30 -5.42
C SER A 60 -7.25 -12.91 -5.73
N ALA A 61 -6.81 -12.27 -6.82
CA ALA A 61 -7.35 -10.98 -7.26
C ALA A 61 -8.84 -11.09 -7.69
N ASN A 62 -9.20 -12.18 -8.39
CA ASN A 62 -10.59 -12.44 -8.74
C ASN A 62 -11.45 -12.70 -7.50
N ALA A 63 -10.93 -13.42 -6.51
CA ALA A 63 -11.61 -13.62 -5.23
C ALA A 63 -11.79 -12.30 -4.48
N ALA A 64 -10.78 -11.40 -4.47
CA ALA A 64 -10.90 -10.08 -3.86
C ALA A 64 -12.03 -9.26 -4.50
N LYS A 65 -12.19 -9.31 -5.82
CA LYS A 65 -13.33 -8.69 -6.52
C LYS A 65 -14.66 -9.31 -6.11
N LYS A 66 -14.72 -10.64 -5.98
CA LYS A 66 -15.94 -11.37 -5.64
C LYS A 66 -16.38 -11.10 -4.20
N TYR A 67 -15.48 -11.22 -3.23
CA TYR A 67 -15.81 -11.12 -1.80
C TYR A 67 -15.72 -9.69 -1.24
N GLY A 68 -15.08 -8.79 -1.94
CA GLY A 68 -15.05 -7.36 -1.65
C GLY A 68 -14.04 -6.89 -0.63
N VAL A 69 -13.50 -7.80 0.20
CA VAL A 69 -12.45 -7.48 1.18
C VAL A 69 -11.37 -8.54 1.14
N ALA A 70 -10.14 -8.10 0.99
CA ALA A 70 -8.94 -8.94 1.05
C ALA A 70 -7.94 -8.40 2.07
N VAL A 71 -7.10 -9.27 2.59
CA VAL A 71 -5.93 -8.92 3.40
C VAL A 71 -4.73 -9.67 2.88
N LYS A 72 -3.59 -8.98 2.71
CA LYS A 72 -2.43 -9.51 2.02
C LYS A 72 -1.15 -9.37 2.84
N CYS A 73 -0.43 -10.48 2.95
CA CYS A 73 0.93 -10.53 3.47
C CYS A 73 1.94 -10.05 2.41
N ALA A 74 3.12 -9.61 2.84
CA ALA A 74 4.18 -9.20 1.92
C ALA A 74 4.72 -10.40 1.13
N THR A 75 5.01 -10.18 -0.15
CA THR A 75 5.44 -11.21 -1.10
C THR A 75 6.76 -10.84 -1.78
N ILE A 76 7.55 -11.84 -2.16
CA ILE A 76 8.80 -11.64 -2.90
C ILE A 76 8.49 -11.34 -4.37
N THR A 77 9.10 -10.26 -4.91
CA THR A 77 9.28 -10.10 -6.35
C THR A 77 10.70 -10.59 -6.68
N PRO A 78 10.85 -11.70 -7.44
CA PRO A 78 12.15 -12.32 -7.64
C PRO A 78 13.04 -11.49 -8.55
N ASN A 79 14.34 -11.49 -8.23
CA ASN A 79 15.43 -11.03 -9.07
C ASN A 79 16.35 -12.22 -9.42
N ALA A 80 17.43 -11.99 -10.16
CA ALA A 80 18.36 -13.04 -10.59
C ALA A 80 18.91 -13.89 -9.40
N LYS A 81 19.18 -13.27 -8.24
CA LYS A 81 19.62 -13.97 -7.04
C LYS A 81 18.53 -14.92 -6.51
N ARG A 82 17.28 -14.44 -6.46
CA ARG A 82 16.14 -15.23 -6.01
C ARG A 82 15.81 -16.38 -6.97
N MET A 83 16.03 -16.20 -8.26
CA MET A 83 15.90 -17.28 -9.26
C MET A 83 16.74 -18.50 -8.88
N THR A 84 18.01 -18.26 -8.52
CA THR A 84 18.95 -19.34 -8.13
C THR A 84 18.61 -19.91 -6.74
N GLU A 85 18.33 -19.03 -5.77
CA GLU A 85 18.05 -19.41 -4.38
C GLU A 85 16.82 -20.32 -4.26
N TYR A 86 15.75 -19.97 -4.94
CA TYR A 86 14.46 -20.70 -4.90
C TYR A 86 14.31 -21.70 -6.04
N LYS A 87 15.29 -21.82 -6.95
CA LYS A 87 15.27 -22.71 -8.14
C LYS A 87 14.01 -22.49 -8.99
N LEU A 88 13.67 -21.23 -9.27
CA LEU A 88 12.45 -20.86 -9.96
C LEU A 88 12.51 -21.20 -11.46
N HIS A 89 11.37 -21.53 -12.05
CA HIS A 89 11.24 -21.79 -13.48
C HIS A 89 11.41 -20.52 -14.32
N GLN A 90 10.94 -19.37 -13.79
CA GLN A 90 11.10 -18.07 -14.44
C GLN A 90 11.09 -16.90 -13.43
N MET A 91 11.49 -15.71 -13.90
CA MET A 91 11.43 -14.48 -13.12
C MET A 91 10.00 -13.92 -13.14
N TRP A 92 9.21 -14.30 -12.13
CA TRP A 92 7.81 -13.88 -12.01
C TRP A 92 7.67 -12.38 -11.80
N LYS A 93 6.61 -11.81 -12.35
CA LYS A 93 6.24 -10.41 -12.11
C LYS A 93 5.86 -10.17 -10.65
N SER A 94 5.80 -8.90 -10.25
CA SER A 94 5.32 -8.54 -8.92
C SER A 94 3.84 -8.92 -8.76
N PRO A 95 3.48 -9.74 -7.75
CA PRO A 95 2.07 -10.06 -7.48
C PRO A 95 1.27 -8.82 -7.09
N ASN A 96 1.90 -7.86 -6.39
CA ASN A 96 1.26 -6.58 -6.08
C ASN A 96 0.87 -5.82 -7.37
N GLY A 97 1.77 -5.79 -8.37
CA GLY A 97 1.48 -5.16 -9.67
C GLY A 97 0.32 -5.83 -10.41
N THR A 98 0.26 -7.16 -10.37
CA THR A 98 -0.83 -7.94 -10.98
C THR A 98 -2.18 -7.66 -10.28
N ILE A 99 -2.24 -7.77 -8.95
CA ILE A 99 -3.46 -7.53 -8.16
C ILE A 99 -3.95 -6.10 -8.36
N ARG A 100 -3.06 -5.10 -8.22
CA ARG A 100 -3.40 -3.68 -8.38
C ARG A 100 -3.94 -3.37 -9.77
N SER A 101 -3.33 -3.93 -10.81
CA SER A 101 -3.80 -3.77 -12.19
C SER A 101 -5.16 -4.42 -12.44
N MET A 102 -5.40 -5.60 -11.86
CA MET A 102 -6.67 -6.31 -12.03
C MET A 102 -7.81 -5.63 -11.28
N MET A 103 -7.53 -5.01 -10.14
CA MET A 103 -8.51 -4.26 -9.35
C MET A 103 -8.70 -2.82 -9.86
N ASP A 104 -7.81 -2.31 -10.74
CA ASP A 104 -7.76 -0.90 -11.17
C ASP A 104 -7.85 0.06 -9.98
N GLY A 105 -7.11 -0.26 -8.91
CA GLY A 105 -7.28 0.39 -7.62
C GLY A 105 -6.36 1.58 -7.40
N THR A 106 -6.73 2.39 -6.41
CA THR A 106 -5.87 3.43 -5.82
C THR A 106 -5.33 2.93 -4.50
N VAL A 107 -4.02 3.07 -4.29
CA VAL A 107 -3.38 2.72 -3.01
C VAL A 107 -3.33 3.96 -2.11
N PHE A 108 -3.94 3.86 -0.94
CA PHE A 108 -3.83 4.87 0.11
C PHE A 108 -2.90 4.38 1.21
N ARG A 109 -1.86 5.16 1.51
CA ARG A 109 -0.86 4.86 2.54
C ARG A 109 -0.85 5.96 3.59
N THR A 110 -1.08 5.59 4.85
CA THR A 110 -1.17 6.54 5.96
C THR A 110 -0.24 6.12 7.08
N PRO A 111 0.66 7.00 7.57
CA PRO A 111 1.48 6.72 8.73
C PRO A 111 0.65 6.49 9.99
N ILE A 112 1.03 5.47 10.78
CA ILE A 112 0.53 5.24 12.13
C ILE A 112 1.42 6.06 13.06
N THR A 113 0.85 7.05 13.72
CA THR A 113 1.59 7.98 14.58
C THR A 113 1.33 7.72 16.05
N ILE A 114 2.37 7.83 16.87
CA ILE A 114 2.29 7.79 18.34
C ILE A 114 2.96 9.02 18.93
N PRO A 115 2.49 9.53 20.09
CA PRO A 115 3.00 10.77 20.68
C PRO A 115 4.50 10.78 20.98
N SER A 116 5.07 9.62 21.32
CA SER A 116 6.48 9.45 21.67
C SER A 116 7.43 9.33 20.47
N ILE A 117 6.95 9.35 19.23
CA ILE A 117 7.79 9.38 18.02
C ILE A 117 7.46 10.65 17.26
N HIS A 118 8.41 11.59 17.25
CA HIS A 118 8.26 12.83 16.52
C HIS A 118 8.71 12.67 15.06
N PRO A 119 7.98 13.26 14.10
CA PRO A 119 8.41 13.27 12.72
C PRO A 119 9.79 13.94 12.54
N ALA A 120 10.61 13.39 11.64
CA ALA A 120 11.89 13.99 11.28
C ALA A 120 11.72 15.41 10.69
N VAL A 121 10.55 15.71 10.12
CA VAL A 121 10.16 17.05 9.68
C VAL A 121 9.39 17.73 10.81
N LYS A 122 10.03 18.65 11.50
CA LYS A 122 9.49 19.31 12.70
C LYS A 122 8.15 20.05 12.52
N PHE A 123 7.79 20.39 11.29
CA PHE A 123 6.52 21.06 11.00
C PHE A 123 5.34 20.09 10.91
N TRP A 124 5.58 18.81 10.66
CA TRP A 124 4.51 17.83 10.53
C TRP A 124 3.91 17.48 11.89
N LYS A 125 2.64 17.80 12.06
CA LYS A 125 1.88 17.55 13.30
C LYS A 125 0.79 16.50 13.11
N LYS A 126 0.41 16.25 11.85
CA LYS A 126 -0.67 15.34 11.46
C LYS A 126 -0.19 14.41 10.36
N PRO A 127 -0.68 13.17 10.30
CA PRO A 127 -0.33 12.24 9.23
C PRO A 127 -0.59 12.83 7.84
N ILE A 128 0.28 12.52 6.89
CA ILE A 128 0.10 12.80 5.47
C ILE A 128 -0.22 11.48 4.79
N THR A 129 -1.41 11.41 4.18
CA THR A 129 -1.81 10.23 3.42
C THR A 129 -1.35 10.36 1.98
N ILE A 130 -0.62 9.37 1.47
CA ILE A 130 -0.30 9.31 0.04
C ILE A 130 -1.38 8.50 -0.68
N ALA A 131 -2.00 9.09 -1.69
CA ALA A 131 -2.86 8.41 -2.64
C ALA A 131 -2.06 8.12 -3.91
N ARG A 132 -1.73 6.85 -4.14
CA ARG A 132 -0.93 6.40 -5.29
C ARG A 132 -1.83 5.81 -6.36
N HIS A 133 -1.75 6.33 -7.59
CA HIS A 133 -2.34 5.66 -8.75
C HIS A 133 -1.65 4.32 -8.99
N ALA A 134 -2.39 3.22 -8.94
CA ALA A 134 -1.79 1.89 -8.98
C ALA A 134 -1.70 1.27 -10.38
N TYR A 135 -1.79 2.08 -11.42
CA TYR A 135 -1.79 1.66 -12.81
C TYR A 135 -0.81 2.49 -13.67
N GLY A 136 -0.34 1.88 -14.77
CA GLY A 136 0.43 2.59 -15.79
C GLY A 136 1.84 3.00 -15.37
N ASP A 137 2.34 4.02 -16.05
CA ASP A 137 3.67 4.60 -15.89
C ASP A 137 4.79 3.54 -16.05
N VAL A 138 5.90 3.68 -15.36
CA VAL A 138 7.04 2.75 -15.43
C VAL A 138 6.69 1.33 -15.00
N TYR A 139 5.62 1.12 -14.23
CA TYR A 139 5.17 -0.21 -13.77
C TYR A 139 4.46 -1.03 -14.86
N LYS A 140 4.06 -0.41 -15.96
CA LYS A 140 3.50 -1.05 -17.16
C LYS A 140 4.26 -0.63 -18.42
N SER A 141 5.54 -0.40 -18.30
CA SER A 141 6.42 -0.03 -19.40
C SER A 141 6.93 -1.24 -20.18
N ILE A 142 7.42 -0.96 -21.37
CA ILE A 142 8.18 -1.89 -22.22
C ILE A 142 9.57 -1.29 -22.41
N ASP A 143 10.61 -2.07 -22.14
CA ASP A 143 12.00 -1.65 -22.25
C ASP A 143 12.69 -2.34 -23.43
N ILE A 144 13.54 -1.59 -24.14
CA ILE A 144 14.40 -2.10 -25.21
C ILE A 144 15.83 -1.67 -24.92
N LYS A 145 16.75 -2.64 -24.95
CA LYS A 145 18.18 -2.37 -25.01
C LYS A 145 18.56 -2.20 -26.48
N VAL A 146 19.16 -1.06 -26.79
CA VAL A 146 19.65 -0.72 -28.13
C VAL A 146 21.14 -1.04 -28.19
N ASP A 147 21.58 -1.92 -29.10
CA ASP A 147 22.96 -2.38 -29.17
C ASP A 147 23.76 -1.73 -30.35
N GLU A 148 23.07 -1.04 -31.26
CA GLU A 148 23.68 -0.44 -32.47
C GLU A 148 23.06 0.94 -32.79
N PRO A 149 23.68 1.76 -33.66
CA PRO A 149 23.07 2.98 -34.17
C PRO A 149 21.74 2.73 -34.88
N GLY A 150 20.77 3.64 -34.69
CA GLY A 150 19.44 3.50 -35.30
C GLY A 150 18.47 4.60 -34.86
N VAL A 151 17.26 4.56 -35.41
CA VAL A 151 16.20 5.53 -35.11
C VAL A 151 15.10 4.88 -34.28
N ALA A 152 14.86 5.39 -33.09
CA ALA A 152 13.72 5.00 -32.26
C ALA A 152 12.50 5.89 -32.57
N LYS A 153 11.35 5.25 -32.75
CA LYS A 153 10.09 5.91 -33.11
C LYS A 153 8.98 5.48 -32.15
N LEU A 154 8.08 6.41 -31.84
CA LEU A 154 6.79 6.13 -31.21
C LEU A 154 5.71 6.20 -32.31
N ILE A 155 4.96 5.10 -32.47
CA ILE A 155 3.93 4.97 -33.48
C ILE A 155 2.61 4.61 -32.80
N PHE A 156 1.56 5.35 -33.14
CA PHE A 156 0.18 4.99 -32.80
C PHE A 156 -0.60 4.69 -34.09
N GLU A 157 -1.20 3.52 -34.14
CA GLU A 157 -2.06 3.09 -35.24
C GLU A 157 -3.47 2.84 -34.71
N GLY A 158 -4.38 3.74 -35.06
CA GLY A 158 -5.78 3.68 -34.65
C GLY A 158 -6.60 2.73 -35.55
N GLU A 159 -7.62 2.11 -34.99
CA GLU A 159 -8.56 1.23 -35.71
C GLU A 159 -9.26 1.96 -36.88
N SER A 160 -9.41 3.27 -36.82
CA SER A 160 -9.93 4.12 -37.88
C SER A 160 -8.95 4.36 -39.03
N GLY A 161 -7.75 3.78 -38.98
CA GLY A 161 -6.66 4.05 -39.91
C GLY A 161 -5.86 5.31 -39.63
N LYS A 162 -6.17 6.05 -38.55
CA LYS A 162 -5.34 7.18 -38.11
C LYS A 162 -3.97 6.68 -37.68
N ARG A 163 -2.91 7.26 -38.27
CA ARG A 163 -1.53 6.95 -37.88
C ARG A 163 -0.84 8.23 -37.41
N GLU A 164 -0.18 8.16 -36.27
CA GLU A 164 0.67 9.21 -35.71
C GLU A 164 2.05 8.61 -35.45
N GLU A 165 3.12 9.24 -35.92
CA GLU A 165 4.49 8.76 -35.79
C GLU A 165 5.38 9.93 -35.35
N GLN A 166 6.20 9.68 -34.33
CA GLN A 166 7.18 10.66 -33.82
C GLN A 166 8.53 9.97 -33.63
N VAL A 167 9.61 10.64 -34.05
CA VAL A 167 10.97 10.21 -33.73
C VAL A 167 11.24 10.54 -32.26
N VAL A 168 11.54 9.50 -31.48
CA VAL A 168 11.94 9.63 -30.06
C VAL A 168 13.39 10.06 -29.98
N HIS A 169 14.29 9.33 -30.70
CA HIS A 169 15.71 9.60 -30.70
C HIS A 169 16.42 8.93 -31.87
N THR A 170 17.52 9.53 -32.32
CA THR A 170 18.46 8.90 -33.28
C THR A 170 19.70 8.48 -32.50
N PHE A 171 19.83 7.19 -32.25
CA PHE A 171 20.98 6.62 -31.55
C PHE A 171 22.20 6.61 -32.47
N LYS A 172 23.35 7.05 -31.94
CA LYS A 172 24.66 6.96 -32.59
C LYS A 172 25.49 5.77 -32.10
N GLY A 173 24.96 5.00 -31.14
CA GLY A 173 25.56 3.83 -30.52
C GLY A 173 24.61 3.20 -29.52
N PRO A 174 25.07 2.29 -28.66
CA PRO A 174 24.24 1.60 -27.68
C PRO A 174 23.50 2.54 -26.74
N GLY A 175 22.31 2.10 -26.26
CA GLY A 175 21.48 2.86 -25.33
C GLY A 175 20.30 2.06 -24.83
N VAL A 176 19.32 2.76 -24.25
CA VAL A 176 18.07 2.18 -23.74
C VAL A 176 16.89 3.00 -24.23
N LEU A 177 15.78 2.33 -24.44
CA LEU A 177 14.49 2.96 -24.78
C LEU A 177 13.41 2.37 -23.90
N GLN A 178 12.51 3.22 -23.39
CA GLN A 178 11.36 2.81 -22.59
C GLN A 178 10.09 3.47 -23.13
N GLY A 179 9.03 2.68 -23.28
CA GLY A 179 7.68 3.14 -23.60
C GLY A 179 6.73 2.90 -22.45
N MET A 180 5.96 3.90 -22.08
CA MET A 180 4.92 3.80 -21.02
C MET A 180 3.59 4.38 -21.52
N HIS A 181 2.50 4.01 -20.83
CA HIS A 181 1.15 4.47 -21.16
C HIS A 181 0.29 4.64 -19.93
N ASN A 182 -0.83 5.35 -20.11
CA ASN A 182 -1.94 5.37 -19.18
C ASN A 182 -3.26 5.46 -19.96
N THR A 183 -4.39 5.29 -19.29
CA THR A 183 -5.72 5.40 -19.90
C THR A 183 -6.57 6.42 -19.19
N ASP A 184 -7.40 7.15 -19.93
CA ASP A 184 -8.34 8.12 -19.36
C ASP A 184 -9.27 7.48 -18.33
N ALA A 185 -9.73 6.25 -18.60
CA ALA A 185 -10.59 5.51 -17.66
C ALA A 185 -9.92 5.27 -16.31
N SER A 186 -8.65 4.83 -16.30
CA SER A 186 -7.92 4.58 -15.07
C SER A 186 -7.57 5.87 -14.34
N ILE A 187 -7.19 6.94 -15.05
CA ILE A 187 -6.94 8.26 -14.46
C ILE A 187 -8.22 8.82 -13.81
N ARG A 188 -9.36 8.68 -14.49
CA ARG A 188 -10.67 9.14 -13.97
C ARG A 188 -11.08 8.35 -12.73
N SER A 189 -10.89 7.04 -12.74
CA SER A 189 -11.09 6.15 -11.59
C SER A 189 -10.24 6.60 -10.39
N PHE A 190 -8.97 6.90 -10.62
CA PHE A 190 -8.05 7.41 -9.61
C PHE A 190 -8.53 8.75 -9.02
N ALA A 191 -8.96 9.69 -9.86
CA ALA A 191 -9.48 10.98 -9.40
C ALA A 191 -10.74 10.80 -8.52
N HIS A 192 -11.69 9.97 -8.95
CA HIS A 192 -12.88 9.66 -8.16
C HIS A 192 -12.55 9.01 -6.81
N ALA A 193 -11.62 8.04 -6.78
CA ALA A 193 -11.18 7.39 -5.54
C ALA A 193 -10.57 8.42 -4.58
N CYS A 194 -9.72 9.31 -5.09
CA CYS A 194 -9.09 10.38 -4.32
C CYS A 194 -10.12 11.32 -3.70
N PHE A 195 -11.06 11.83 -4.48
CA PHE A 195 -12.05 12.80 -3.98
C PHE A 195 -13.07 12.17 -3.03
N LYS A 196 -13.49 10.92 -3.26
CA LYS A 196 -14.32 10.17 -2.30
C LYS A 196 -13.60 9.98 -0.96
N TYR A 197 -12.36 9.53 -1.00
CA TYR A 197 -11.56 9.31 0.20
C TYR A 197 -11.29 10.60 0.97
N ALA A 198 -11.07 11.72 0.26
CA ALA A 198 -10.92 13.04 0.86
C ALA A 198 -12.18 13.48 1.62
N LEU A 199 -13.36 13.24 1.05
CA LEU A 199 -14.65 13.51 1.69
C LEU A 199 -14.90 12.63 2.91
N ASP A 200 -14.58 11.34 2.82
CA ASP A 200 -14.76 10.38 3.92
C ASP A 200 -13.88 10.75 5.13
N LEU A 201 -12.64 11.16 4.88
CA LEU A 201 -11.72 11.60 5.93
C LEU A 201 -11.88 13.08 6.33
N LYS A 202 -12.66 13.87 5.58
CA LYS A 202 -12.76 15.33 5.72
C LYS A 202 -11.38 16.01 5.69
N GLN A 203 -10.56 15.61 4.74
CA GLN A 203 -9.20 16.12 4.53
C GLN A 203 -9.07 16.75 3.14
N SER A 204 -8.39 17.90 3.08
CA SER A 204 -8.01 18.50 1.80
C SER A 204 -7.11 17.57 1.02
N ILE A 205 -7.12 17.70 -0.30
CA ILE A 205 -6.30 16.88 -1.19
C ILE A 205 -5.42 17.72 -2.10
N TRP A 206 -4.15 17.36 -2.18
CA TRP A 206 -3.18 17.89 -3.12
C TRP A 206 -2.95 16.88 -4.24
N PHE A 207 -2.95 17.34 -5.46
CA PHE A 207 -2.54 16.54 -6.61
C PHE A 207 -1.35 17.20 -7.30
N ALA A 208 -0.38 16.41 -7.72
CA ALA A 208 0.84 16.92 -8.31
C ALA A 208 1.34 16.06 -9.48
N THR A 209 1.76 16.75 -10.55
CA THR A 209 2.39 16.16 -11.73
C THR A 209 3.51 17.06 -12.24
N LYS A 210 4.15 16.72 -13.37
CA LYS A 210 5.13 17.59 -14.04
C LYS A 210 4.64 18.00 -15.45
N ASP A 211 3.43 18.52 -15.55
CA ASP A 211 2.76 18.88 -16.81
C ASP A 211 3.49 19.95 -17.61
N THR A 212 4.33 20.77 -16.98
CA THR A 212 5.19 21.74 -17.68
C THR A 212 6.26 21.08 -18.56
N ILE A 213 6.66 19.85 -18.24
CA ILE A 213 7.63 19.04 -18.99
C ILE A 213 6.91 17.95 -19.78
N SER A 214 6.12 17.13 -19.12
CA SER A 214 5.32 16.05 -19.72
C SER A 214 3.93 16.58 -20.13
N LYS A 215 3.92 17.48 -21.12
CA LYS A 215 2.75 18.31 -21.44
C LYS A 215 1.51 17.54 -21.84
N LYS A 216 1.65 16.41 -22.56
CA LYS A 216 0.51 15.58 -22.98
C LYS A 216 0.19 14.53 -21.91
N TYR A 217 1.19 13.80 -21.44
CA TYR A 217 0.98 12.70 -20.52
C TYR A 217 0.52 13.21 -19.14
N ASP A 218 1.31 14.05 -18.48
CA ASP A 218 0.96 14.62 -17.17
C ASP A 218 -0.16 15.67 -17.28
N GLY A 219 -0.21 16.40 -18.40
CA GLY A 219 -1.30 17.33 -18.69
C GLY A 219 -2.66 16.64 -18.73
N ARG A 220 -2.72 15.41 -19.31
CA ARG A 220 -3.99 14.66 -19.33
C ARG A 220 -4.45 14.24 -17.93
N PHE A 221 -3.53 13.89 -17.03
CA PHE A 221 -3.86 13.65 -15.62
C PHE A 221 -4.48 14.89 -14.96
N ARG A 222 -3.87 16.07 -15.17
CA ARG A 222 -4.37 17.32 -14.63
C ARG A 222 -5.77 17.64 -15.16
N GLU A 223 -5.97 17.60 -16.48
CA GLU A 223 -7.25 17.85 -17.12
C GLU A 223 -8.37 16.98 -16.55
N ILE A 224 -8.13 15.65 -16.45
CA ILE A 224 -9.12 14.70 -15.92
C ILE A 224 -9.42 14.97 -14.45
N PHE A 225 -8.41 15.30 -13.63
CA PHE A 225 -8.64 15.66 -12.23
C PHE A 225 -9.50 16.93 -12.10
N GLU A 226 -9.24 17.94 -12.92
CA GLU A 226 -10.03 19.17 -12.98
C GLU A 226 -11.49 18.88 -13.42
N GLU A 227 -11.68 18.09 -14.49
CA GLU A 227 -13.00 17.65 -14.97
C GLU A 227 -13.78 16.90 -13.87
N VAL A 228 -13.16 15.93 -13.22
CA VAL A 228 -13.81 15.13 -12.17
C VAL A 228 -14.08 15.95 -10.93
N PHE A 229 -13.21 16.91 -10.58
CA PHE A 229 -13.42 17.77 -9.41
C PHE A 229 -14.70 18.61 -9.49
N GLU A 230 -15.11 19.03 -10.67
CA GLU A 230 -16.38 19.76 -10.83
C GLU A 230 -17.59 18.98 -10.29
N GLU A 231 -17.56 17.64 -10.33
CA GLU A 231 -18.61 16.76 -9.76
C GLU A 231 -18.60 16.76 -8.21
N TYR A 232 -17.48 17.13 -7.58
CA TYR A 232 -17.28 17.08 -6.12
C TYR A 232 -17.26 18.45 -5.46
N LYS A 233 -17.17 19.50 -6.20
CA LYS A 233 -16.91 20.89 -5.77
C LYS A 233 -17.84 21.36 -4.63
N ASP A 234 -19.16 21.17 -4.80
CA ASP A 234 -20.14 21.59 -3.79
C ASP A 234 -20.01 20.77 -2.50
N ARG A 235 -19.70 19.48 -2.62
CA ARG A 235 -19.48 18.58 -1.48
C ARG A 235 -18.20 18.92 -0.72
N PHE A 236 -17.14 19.31 -1.43
CA PHE A 236 -15.89 19.80 -0.85
C PHE A 236 -16.11 21.09 -0.09
N ALA A 237 -16.82 22.04 -0.70
CA ALA A 237 -17.18 23.30 -0.05
C ALA A 237 -18.00 23.08 1.22
N ALA A 238 -19.02 22.21 1.17
CA ALA A 238 -19.85 21.86 2.32
C ALA A 238 -19.06 21.16 3.44
N ALA A 239 -18.02 20.39 3.09
CA ALA A 239 -17.14 19.72 4.03
C ALA A 239 -16.02 20.61 4.58
N GLY A 240 -15.82 21.82 4.03
CA GLY A 240 -14.75 22.74 4.39
C GLY A 240 -13.35 22.23 4.03
N ILE A 241 -13.23 21.44 2.95
CA ILE A 241 -11.98 20.91 2.43
C ILE A 241 -11.71 21.41 1.01
N GLU A 242 -10.44 21.36 0.60
CA GLU A 242 -9.98 21.92 -0.66
C GLU A 242 -9.29 20.89 -1.55
N TYR A 243 -9.41 21.09 -2.86
CA TYR A 243 -8.57 20.47 -3.87
C TYR A 243 -7.53 21.49 -4.34
N PHE A 244 -6.25 21.07 -4.32
CA PHE A 244 -5.14 21.91 -4.73
C PHE A 244 -4.24 21.17 -5.73
N TYR A 245 -4.00 21.76 -6.90
CA TYR A 245 -3.06 21.25 -7.89
C TYR A 245 -1.76 22.06 -7.91
N THR A 246 -0.63 21.40 -8.02
CA THR A 246 0.66 22.05 -8.24
C THR A 246 1.65 21.13 -8.94
N LEU A 247 2.83 21.65 -9.34
CA LEU A 247 3.91 20.81 -9.87
C LEU A 247 4.52 19.93 -8.77
N ILE A 248 4.97 18.73 -9.13
CA ILE A 248 5.47 17.76 -8.16
C ILE A 248 6.66 18.28 -7.34
N ASP A 249 7.57 19.01 -7.95
CA ASP A 249 8.70 19.63 -7.25
C ASP A 249 8.28 20.76 -6.29
N ASP A 250 7.27 21.56 -6.64
CA ASP A 250 6.67 22.55 -5.75
C ASP A 250 5.90 21.85 -4.61
N ALA A 251 5.17 20.75 -4.90
CA ALA A 251 4.51 19.96 -3.88
C ALA A 251 5.50 19.43 -2.84
N VAL A 252 6.63 18.87 -3.25
CA VAL A 252 7.70 18.40 -2.35
C VAL A 252 8.16 19.54 -1.42
N ALA A 253 8.42 20.73 -1.98
CA ALA A 253 8.85 21.87 -1.18
C ALA A 253 7.77 22.35 -0.18
N ARG A 254 6.50 22.33 -0.57
CA ARG A 254 5.36 22.73 0.29
C ARG A 254 5.09 21.71 1.38
N VAL A 255 5.13 20.42 1.05
CA VAL A 255 4.92 19.33 2.02
C VAL A 255 5.89 19.44 3.19
N MET A 256 7.16 19.72 2.93
CA MET A 256 8.19 19.90 3.97
C MET A 256 7.93 21.06 4.93
N ARG A 257 7.09 22.01 4.54
CA ARG A 257 6.73 23.20 5.35
C ARG A 257 5.30 23.16 5.87
N SER A 258 4.54 22.13 5.52
CA SER A 258 3.15 21.94 5.95
C SER A 258 3.06 21.39 7.37
N GLU A 259 1.88 21.51 7.97
CA GLU A 259 1.57 20.78 9.22
C GLU A 259 1.12 19.34 9.01
N GLY A 260 0.96 18.89 7.77
CA GLY A 260 0.33 17.62 7.42
C GLY A 260 -1.21 17.67 7.51
N GLY A 261 -1.85 16.52 7.61
CA GLY A 261 -3.31 16.41 7.74
C GLY A 261 -4.06 16.53 6.41
N PHE A 262 -3.43 16.17 5.32
CA PHE A 262 -4.02 16.17 3.98
C PHE A 262 -3.65 14.88 3.22
N ILE A 263 -4.34 14.66 2.11
CA ILE A 263 -4.05 13.60 1.16
C ILE A 263 -3.18 14.17 0.04
N TRP A 264 -2.09 13.50 -0.27
CA TRP A 264 -1.24 13.84 -1.40
C TRP A 264 -1.38 12.77 -2.50
N ALA A 265 -2.12 13.13 -3.55
CA ALA A 265 -2.33 12.27 -4.71
C ALA A 265 -1.14 12.37 -5.68
N CYS A 266 -0.63 11.23 -6.08
CA CYS A 266 0.55 11.09 -6.91
C CYS A 266 0.32 10.03 -7.99
N LYS A 267 0.97 10.21 -9.16
CA LYS A 267 1.10 9.13 -10.16
C LYS A 267 1.81 7.92 -9.56
N ASN A 268 1.81 6.82 -10.29
CA ASN A 268 2.26 5.52 -9.77
C ASN A 268 3.67 5.56 -9.16
N TYR A 269 4.68 5.99 -9.94
CA TYR A 269 6.07 6.04 -9.46
C TYR A 269 6.26 7.12 -8.38
N ASP A 270 5.72 8.32 -8.61
CA ASP A 270 5.82 9.41 -7.64
C ASP A 270 5.22 9.00 -6.29
N GLY A 271 4.06 8.33 -6.31
CA GLY A 271 3.39 7.83 -5.11
C GLY A 271 4.16 6.72 -4.38
N ASP A 272 4.86 5.87 -5.12
CA ASP A 272 5.73 4.85 -4.52
C ASP A 272 6.86 5.49 -3.71
N VAL A 273 7.60 6.39 -4.35
CA VAL A 273 8.74 7.06 -3.72
C VAL A 273 8.30 7.97 -2.57
N MET A 274 7.24 8.77 -2.78
CA MET A 274 6.77 9.73 -1.78
C MET A 274 6.15 9.03 -0.56
N SER A 275 5.50 7.89 -0.73
CA SER A 275 4.97 7.15 0.42
C SER A 275 6.07 6.61 1.33
N ASP A 276 7.17 6.11 0.77
CA ASP A 276 8.31 5.63 1.55
C ASP A 276 9.03 6.80 2.26
N MET A 277 9.18 7.95 1.59
CA MET A 277 9.74 9.15 2.18
C MET A 277 8.90 9.63 3.38
N VAL A 278 7.60 9.76 3.19
CA VAL A 278 6.67 10.23 4.25
C VAL A 278 6.65 9.26 5.42
N SER A 279 6.57 7.95 5.15
CA SER A 279 6.58 6.92 6.19
C SER A 279 7.86 6.96 7.03
N THR A 280 9.01 7.02 6.35
CA THR A 280 10.32 7.09 7.01
C THR A 280 10.44 8.35 7.88
N ALA A 281 9.92 9.47 7.40
CA ALA A 281 9.96 10.73 8.13
C ALA A 281 9.01 10.74 9.34
N PHE A 282 7.94 9.94 9.35
CA PHE A 282 7.07 9.72 10.52
C PHE A 282 7.59 8.64 11.47
N GLY A 283 8.67 7.94 11.12
CA GLY A 283 9.33 7.00 12.01
C GLY A 283 9.80 5.71 11.31
N SER A 284 8.89 4.87 10.83
CA SER A 284 9.23 3.56 10.26
C SER A 284 8.22 3.13 9.20
N LEU A 285 8.71 2.47 8.13
CA LEU A 285 7.86 1.79 7.14
C LEU A 285 6.94 0.74 7.77
N ALA A 286 7.36 0.15 8.90
CA ALA A 286 6.53 -0.79 9.66
C ALA A 286 5.38 -0.13 10.43
N MET A 287 5.31 1.21 10.39
CA MET A 287 4.26 2.04 10.98
C MET A 287 3.44 2.73 9.88
N MET A 288 3.17 2.04 8.78
CA MET A 288 2.36 2.59 7.68
C MET A 288 1.28 1.59 7.26
N THR A 289 0.03 2.03 7.28
CA THR A 289 -1.08 1.29 6.68
C THR A 289 -1.05 1.42 5.17
N SER A 290 -1.55 0.42 4.47
CA SER A 290 -1.74 0.44 3.02
C SER A 290 -3.07 -0.22 2.67
N VAL A 291 -3.90 0.47 1.90
CA VAL A 291 -5.15 -0.07 1.39
C VAL A 291 -5.29 0.22 -0.11
N LEU A 292 -5.56 -0.81 -0.89
CA LEU A 292 -5.95 -0.70 -2.28
C LEU A 292 -7.47 -0.63 -2.36
N VAL A 293 -8.00 0.38 -3.00
CA VAL A 293 -9.44 0.58 -3.18
C VAL A 293 -9.76 0.60 -4.67
N SER A 294 -10.59 -0.33 -5.13
CA SER A 294 -11.04 -0.37 -6.51
C SER A 294 -12.16 0.64 -6.79
N PRO A 295 -12.44 0.99 -8.06
CA PRO A 295 -13.50 1.94 -8.44
C PRO A 295 -14.89 1.54 -7.96
N ASP A 296 -15.14 0.23 -7.91
CA ASP A 296 -16.41 -0.39 -7.48
C ASP A 296 -16.47 -0.72 -5.99
N GLY A 297 -15.53 -0.20 -5.19
CA GLY A 297 -15.53 -0.30 -3.73
C GLY A 297 -15.13 -1.68 -3.20
N LYS A 298 -14.11 -2.30 -3.79
CA LYS A 298 -13.42 -3.47 -3.24
C LYS A 298 -12.13 -3.04 -2.58
N TYR A 299 -11.74 -3.73 -1.53
CA TYR A 299 -10.64 -3.34 -0.65
C TYR A 299 -9.64 -4.48 -0.50
N GLU A 300 -8.35 -4.16 -0.60
CA GLU A 300 -7.27 -5.05 -0.22
C GLU A 300 -6.35 -4.31 0.73
N TYR A 301 -6.18 -4.85 1.93
CA TYR A 301 -5.37 -4.29 3.01
C TYR A 301 -4.03 -5.02 3.08
N GLU A 302 -2.93 -4.27 3.13
CA GLU A 302 -1.58 -4.83 3.24
C GLU A 302 -0.69 -3.97 4.15
N ALA A 303 0.45 -4.52 4.58
CA ALA A 303 1.53 -3.72 5.12
C ALA A 303 2.33 -3.09 3.97
N ALA A 304 2.76 -1.83 4.12
CA ALA A 304 3.50 -1.14 3.07
C ALA A 304 4.94 -1.65 2.89
N HIS A 305 5.49 -2.38 3.88
CA HIS A 305 6.87 -2.90 3.87
C HIS A 305 6.98 -4.25 3.14
N GLY A 306 8.21 -4.65 2.82
CA GLY A 306 8.52 -5.94 2.19
C GLY A 306 8.59 -7.11 3.20
N THR A 307 9.13 -8.24 2.75
CA THR A 307 9.16 -9.53 3.46
C THR A 307 10.15 -9.64 4.62
N VAL A 308 10.98 -8.60 4.86
CA VAL A 308 11.99 -8.53 5.93
C VAL A 308 12.98 -9.70 5.89
N THR A 309 13.57 -9.93 4.74
CA THR A 309 14.49 -11.03 4.42
C THR A 309 15.61 -11.23 5.44
N ARG A 310 16.24 -10.14 5.90
CA ARG A 310 17.36 -10.22 6.85
C ARG A 310 16.94 -10.85 8.19
N HIS A 311 15.74 -10.53 8.69
CA HIS A 311 15.23 -11.13 9.92
C HIS A 311 14.80 -12.59 9.69
N TYR A 312 14.32 -12.92 8.48
CA TYR A 312 13.97 -14.30 8.14
C TYR A 312 15.18 -15.23 8.22
N TYR A 313 16.34 -14.85 7.69
CA TYR A 313 17.55 -15.67 7.82
C TYR A 313 18.03 -15.83 9.27
N LYS A 314 17.90 -14.79 10.09
CA LYS A 314 18.16 -14.89 11.52
C LYS A 314 17.21 -15.89 12.20
N TYR A 315 15.93 -15.79 11.91
CA TYR A 315 14.93 -16.73 12.41
C TYR A 315 15.24 -18.17 12.02
N LEU A 316 15.64 -18.44 10.78
CA LEU A 316 16.05 -19.77 10.32
C LEU A 316 17.31 -20.28 11.04
N ALA A 317 18.19 -19.38 11.46
CA ALA A 317 19.37 -19.72 12.27
C ALA A 317 19.03 -19.95 13.77
N GLY A 318 17.78 -19.85 14.17
CA GLY A 318 17.33 -19.98 15.56
C GLY A 318 17.59 -18.73 16.42
N GLU A 319 17.91 -17.60 15.80
CA GLU A 319 18.11 -16.34 16.50
C GLU A 319 16.76 -15.64 16.78
N GLU A 320 16.67 -14.96 17.92
CA GLU A 320 15.52 -14.09 18.20
C GLU A 320 15.48 -12.90 17.25
N THR A 321 14.28 -12.56 16.80
CA THR A 321 14.05 -11.40 15.93
C THR A 321 13.10 -10.42 16.57
N SER A 322 13.37 -9.14 16.39
CA SER A 322 12.50 -8.03 16.79
C SER A 322 12.00 -7.34 15.53
N THR A 323 11.04 -7.97 14.85
CA THR A 323 10.37 -7.46 13.66
C THR A 323 9.06 -6.84 14.05
N ASN A 324 8.81 -5.61 13.64
CA ASN A 324 7.61 -4.87 13.98
C ASN A 324 6.38 -5.42 13.24
N PRO A 325 5.32 -5.90 13.92
CA PRO A 325 4.12 -6.46 13.31
C PRO A 325 3.00 -5.44 13.11
N ILE A 326 3.15 -4.18 13.54
CA ILE A 326 2.06 -3.20 13.66
C ILE A 326 1.34 -3.00 12.32
N ALA A 327 2.06 -2.74 11.23
CA ALA A 327 1.41 -2.53 9.93
C ALA A 327 0.61 -3.76 9.47
N THR A 328 1.10 -4.97 9.76
CA THR A 328 0.39 -6.22 9.44
C THR A 328 -0.86 -6.40 10.32
N ILE A 329 -0.78 -6.06 11.61
CA ILE A 329 -1.95 -6.07 12.51
C ILE A 329 -3.00 -5.08 12.01
N PHE A 330 -2.59 -3.87 11.60
CA PHE A 330 -3.49 -2.86 11.05
C PHE A 330 -4.07 -3.22 9.69
N ALA A 331 -3.37 -4.03 8.88
CA ALA A 331 -3.96 -4.59 7.67
C ALA A 331 -5.14 -5.54 8.02
N TRP A 332 -4.98 -6.41 9.00
CA TRP A 332 -6.05 -7.28 9.49
C TRP A 332 -7.20 -6.50 10.13
N SER A 333 -6.91 -5.52 11.00
CA SER A 333 -7.96 -4.72 11.64
C SER A 333 -8.76 -3.91 10.62
N GLY A 334 -8.09 -3.32 9.63
CA GLY A 334 -8.76 -2.64 8.51
C GLY A 334 -9.68 -3.56 7.72
N ALA A 335 -9.22 -4.78 7.42
CA ALA A 335 -10.04 -5.78 6.74
C ALA A 335 -11.26 -6.22 7.59
N PHE A 336 -11.09 -6.42 8.90
CA PHE A 336 -12.20 -6.74 9.80
C PHE A 336 -13.20 -5.60 9.91
N ARG A 337 -12.74 -4.38 10.06
CA ARG A 337 -13.61 -3.20 10.12
C ARG A 337 -14.44 -3.08 8.85
N LYS A 338 -13.81 -3.19 7.68
CA LYS A 338 -14.50 -3.12 6.39
C LYS A 338 -15.45 -4.30 6.19
N ARG A 339 -15.06 -5.51 6.57
CA ARG A 339 -15.94 -6.69 6.50
C ARG A 339 -17.14 -6.55 7.45
N GLY A 340 -16.91 -6.08 8.67
CA GLY A 340 -17.95 -5.78 9.64
C GLY A 340 -18.94 -4.73 9.16
N GLU A 341 -18.44 -3.68 8.51
CA GLU A 341 -19.27 -2.64 7.88
C GLU A 341 -20.15 -3.22 6.77
N MET A 342 -19.56 -3.99 5.84
CA MET A 342 -20.28 -4.57 4.69
C MET A 342 -21.31 -5.64 5.09
N ASP A 343 -21.04 -6.41 6.14
CA ASP A 343 -21.91 -7.47 6.64
C ASP A 343 -22.82 -7.03 7.79
N SER A 344 -22.71 -5.76 8.22
CA SER A 344 -23.44 -5.20 9.36
C SER A 344 -23.20 -5.98 10.67
N ILE A 345 -21.92 -6.25 10.99
CA ILE A 345 -21.45 -6.93 12.19
C ILE A 345 -20.72 -5.92 13.09
N PRO A 346 -21.40 -5.18 13.98
CA PRO A 346 -20.79 -4.17 14.83
C PRO A 346 -19.70 -4.73 15.75
N GLU A 347 -19.85 -5.98 16.20
CA GLU A 347 -18.88 -6.64 17.08
C GLU A 347 -17.53 -6.83 16.38
N LEU A 348 -17.53 -7.08 15.08
CA LEU A 348 -16.30 -7.23 14.28
C LEU A 348 -15.61 -5.87 14.08
N MET A 349 -16.39 -4.81 13.90
CA MET A 349 -15.87 -3.44 13.83
C MET A 349 -15.26 -3.01 15.17
N ASN A 350 -15.99 -3.24 16.28
CA ASN A 350 -15.48 -2.95 17.62
C ASN A 350 -14.20 -3.74 17.94
N TYR A 351 -14.15 -5.02 17.55
CA TYR A 351 -12.93 -5.81 17.72
C TYR A 351 -11.73 -5.19 16.99
N ALA A 352 -11.91 -4.75 15.76
CA ALA A 352 -10.86 -4.06 15.01
C ALA A 352 -10.38 -2.80 15.73
N ASP A 353 -11.30 -1.99 16.27
CA ASP A 353 -10.97 -0.78 17.03
C ASP A 353 -10.22 -1.09 18.34
N GLN A 354 -10.64 -2.14 19.07
CA GLN A 354 -9.97 -2.55 20.31
C GLN A 354 -8.57 -3.14 20.03
N LEU A 355 -8.40 -3.85 18.91
CA LEU A 355 -7.10 -4.38 18.50
C LEU A 355 -6.10 -3.25 18.20
N GLU A 356 -6.51 -2.23 17.45
CA GLU A 356 -5.68 -1.05 17.19
C GLU A 356 -5.38 -0.28 18.48
N ALA A 357 -6.39 -0.09 19.33
CA ALA A 357 -6.21 0.57 20.64
C ALA A 357 -5.23 -0.19 21.54
N ALA A 358 -5.26 -1.54 21.55
CA ALA A 358 -4.29 -2.35 22.28
C ALA A 358 -2.86 -2.18 21.76
N CYS A 359 -2.70 -2.00 20.43
CA CYS A 359 -1.39 -1.66 19.84
C CYS A 359 -0.91 -0.29 20.32
N PHE A 360 -1.78 0.72 20.31
CA PHE A 360 -1.44 2.07 20.80
C PHE A 360 -1.10 2.08 22.28
N ASP A 361 -1.85 1.37 23.14
CA ASP A 361 -1.52 1.25 24.57
C ASP A 361 -0.13 0.65 24.76
N THR A 362 0.19 -0.43 24.04
CA THR A 362 1.49 -1.10 24.11
C THR A 362 2.63 -0.14 23.75
N LEU A 363 2.48 0.58 22.64
CA LEU A 363 3.47 1.52 22.15
C LEU A 363 3.61 2.74 23.07
N ASN A 364 2.49 3.30 23.57
CA ASN A 364 2.49 4.46 24.45
C ASN A 364 3.12 4.17 25.82
N GLU A 365 3.06 2.92 26.29
CA GLU A 365 3.77 2.46 27.50
C GLU A 365 5.27 2.22 27.26
N GLY A 366 5.78 2.47 26.05
CA GLY A 366 7.17 2.29 25.69
C GLY A 366 7.57 0.85 25.34
N ILE A 367 6.63 -0.08 25.26
CA ILE A 367 6.91 -1.45 24.82
C ILE A 367 6.96 -1.45 23.30
N VAL A 368 8.14 -1.71 22.74
CA VAL A 368 8.43 -1.52 21.31
C VAL A 368 9.31 -2.63 20.74
N THR A 369 9.32 -2.74 19.44
CA THR A 369 10.32 -3.49 18.68
C THR A 369 11.57 -2.64 18.46
N LYS A 370 12.68 -3.29 18.08
CA LYS A 370 14.02 -2.67 18.01
C LYS A 370 14.09 -1.48 17.05
N ASP A 371 13.32 -1.50 15.97
CA ASP A 371 13.27 -0.43 14.95
C ASP A 371 12.74 0.90 15.51
N LEU A 372 11.84 0.85 16.50
CA LEU A 372 11.24 2.04 17.12
C LEU A 372 12.02 2.56 18.34
N ALA A 373 12.85 1.74 18.97
CA ALA A 373 13.48 2.08 20.25
C ALA A 373 14.29 3.38 20.22
N ASN A 374 15.03 3.61 19.14
CA ASN A 374 15.85 4.82 18.99
C ASN A 374 15.07 6.06 18.54
N LEU A 375 13.79 5.90 18.23
CA LEU A 375 12.90 6.97 17.78
C LEU A 375 12.04 7.51 18.92
N MET A 376 12.00 6.79 20.07
CA MET A 376 11.18 7.15 21.22
C MET A 376 11.74 8.36 21.94
N GLU A 377 10.88 9.33 22.24
CA GLU A 377 11.21 10.51 23.02
C GLU A 377 10.26 10.63 24.24
N GLY A 378 10.81 10.98 25.39
CA GLY A 378 10.04 11.17 26.61
C GLY A 378 9.56 9.89 27.32
N VAL A 379 9.79 8.72 26.74
CA VAL A 379 9.45 7.40 27.29
C VAL A 379 10.66 6.48 27.15
N THR A 380 10.99 5.75 28.22
CA THR A 380 12.08 4.77 28.18
C THR A 380 11.62 3.52 27.42
N PRO A 381 12.25 3.16 26.27
CA PRO A 381 11.81 2.01 25.49
C PRO A 381 12.15 0.68 26.16
N VAL A 382 11.17 -0.21 26.22
CA VAL A 382 11.33 -1.62 26.60
C VAL A 382 11.29 -2.45 25.32
N VAL A 383 12.46 -2.79 24.82
CA VAL A 383 12.58 -3.55 23.55
C VAL A 383 12.17 -5.00 23.75
N LYS A 384 11.27 -5.48 22.89
CA LYS A 384 10.80 -6.87 22.87
C LYS A 384 11.15 -7.54 21.53
N ASN A 385 11.31 -8.86 21.56
CA ASN A 385 11.26 -9.67 20.35
C ASN A 385 9.83 -9.69 19.80
N SER A 386 9.65 -10.22 18.58
CA SER A 386 8.34 -10.18 17.91
C SER A 386 7.25 -10.92 18.67
N ALA A 387 7.56 -12.08 19.24
CA ALA A 387 6.60 -12.91 19.97
C ALA A 387 6.15 -12.22 21.29
N ASP A 388 7.09 -11.73 22.08
CA ASP A 388 6.81 -11.01 23.34
C ASP A 388 6.06 -9.70 23.07
N PHE A 389 6.34 -9.02 21.95
CA PHE A 389 5.62 -7.82 21.58
C PHE A 389 4.17 -8.12 21.23
N ILE A 390 3.91 -9.18 20.46
CA ILE A 390 2.55 -9.63 20.13
C ILE A 390 1.82 -10.09 21.42
N ALA A 391 2.49 -10.81 22.33
CA ALA A 391 1.93 -11.21 23.61
C ALA A 391 1.55 -10.00 24.51
N ALA A 392 2.34 -8.93 24.47
CA ALA A 392 2.03 -7.69 25.17
C ALA A 392 0.76 -7.01 24.61
N ILE A 393 0.59 -7.00 23.29
CA ILE A 393 -0.64 -6.51 22.62
C ILE A 393 -1.83 -7.38 23.01
N ARG A 394 -1.69 -8.72 22.98
CA ARG A 394 -2.74 -9.65 23.38
C ARG A 394 -3.25 -9.39 24.78
N SER A 395 -2.35 -9.24 25.74
CA SER A 395 -2.74 -8.96 27.15
C SER A 395 -3.60 -7.70 27.29
N ARG A 396 -3.35 -6.66 26.47
CA ARG A 396 -4.14 -5.43 26.48
C ARG A 396 -5.46 -5.60 25.75
N LEU A 397 -5.45 -6.34 24.64
CA LEU A 397 -6.66 -6.66 23.91
C LEU A 397 -7.65 -7.45 24.77
N GLU A 398 -7.19 -8.45 25.53
CA GLU A 398 -8.02 -9.23 26.43
C GLU A 398 -8.69 -8.34 27.51
N LYS A 399 -7.95 -7.38 28.07
CA LYS A 399 -8.49 -6.41 29.03
C LYS A 399 -9.52 -5.46 28.42
N ARG A 400 -9.36 -5.12 27.14
CA ARG A 400 -10.29 -4.22 26.43
C ARG A 400 -11.57 -4.91 25.99
N LEU A 401 -11.52 -6.22 25.80
CA LEU A 401 -12.67 -7.03 25.38
C LEU A 401 -13.40 -7.70 26.56
N SER A 402 -12.81 -7.68 27.79
CA SER A 402 -13.46 -8.18 29.00
C SER A 402 -14.46 -7.18 29.53
#